data_31dc863934f51c24931877e5495d5eca
#
_entry.id   31dc863934f51c24931877e5495d5eca
#
_cell.length_a   1.000
_cell.length_b   1.000
_cell.length_c   1.000
_cell.angle_alpha   90.00
_cell.angle_beta   90.00
_cell.angle_gamma   90.00
#
_symmetry.space_group_name_H-M   'P 1'
#
loop_
_entity.id
_entity.type
_entity.pdbx_description
1 polymer ?
#
loop_
_entity_poly.entity_id
_entity_poly.type
_entity_poly.pdbx_seq_one_letter_code
_entity_poly.pdbx_strand_id
1 'polypeptide(L)'
;MLRKIMTAVNLKKMTAVVGLVGAMLPGLAQATPTLARTYKSEYGYMPSCNACHSQGGGSTLNTYGKSFKAAGKNLAAFSKIASQDSDGDGFTNSAESAAKSNPSDKLSTPSKPGNWLDMASLIPREVRAKFPKVLTWLPKDALLTSADIAAAKALGATLKASDENTIYIPLENQRPVGTALIFPASYQGKTFFLLMTTDRMLAISSVSVLHADAMPSAKSSKIFSSFVGQTVKTLPTSNASTLDGAISMAVKQASALLYVRLKGA
;
A
#
# COMPACT_ATOMS: atom_id res chain seq x y z
N MET A 1 -61.57 -50.60 -33.41
CA MET A 1 -61.31 -50.41 -31.99
C MET A 1 -59.81 -50.44 -31.82
N LEU A 2 -59.16 -49.26 -31.86
CA LEU A 2 -57.70 -49.13 -31.67
C LEU A 2 -57.47 -48.23 -30.50
N ARG A 3 -56.85 -48.72 -29.40
CA ARG A 3 -56.38 -47.98 -28.24
C ARG A 3 -55.01 -47.40 -28.57
N LYS A 4 -54.88 -46.04 -28.49
CA LYS A 4 -53.64 -45.34 -28.53
C LYS A 4 -52.91 -45.52 -27.19
N ILE A 5 -51.69 -45.99 -27.26
CA ILE A 5 -50.77 -45.97 -26.14
C ILE A 5 -49.88 -44.73 -26.33
N MET A 6 -50.06 -43.74 -25.45
CA MET A 6 -49.13 -42.57 -25.35
C MET A 6 -47.97 -42.92 -24.39
N THR A 7 -46.79 -43.01 -24.94
CA THR A 7 -45.55 -43.16 -24.16
C THR A 7 -45.09 -41.78 -23.68
N ALA A 8 -45.05 -41.60 -22.35
CA ALA A 8 -44.55 -40.40 -21.72
C ALA A 8 -43.01 -40.38 -21.77
N VAL A 9 -42.45 -39.38 -22.40
CA VAL A 9 -41.00 -39.11 -22.37
C VAL A 9 -40.67 -38.38 -21.08
N ASN A 10 -39.93 -39.04 -20.20
CA ASN A 10 -39.38 -38.47 -18.97
C ASN A 10 -38.19 -37.54 -19.32
N LEU A 11 -38.44 -36.25 -19.27
CA LEU A 11 -37.40 -35.25 -19.40
C LEU A 11 -36.69 -35.07 -18.05
N LYS A 12 -35.59 -35.78 -17.83
CA LYS A 12 -34.73 -35.61 -16.68
C LYS A 12 -34.13 -34.21 -16.70
N LYS A 13 -34.54 -33.38 -15.74
CA LYS A 13 -33.91 -32.07 -15.46
C LYS A 13 -32.47 -32.30 -15.03
N MET A 14 -31.51 -32.03 -15.90
CA MET A 14 -30.12 -31.86 -15.55
C MET A 14 -29.95 -30.48 -14.87
N THR A 15 -29.88 -30.47 -13.57
CA THR A 15 -29.48 -29.28 -12.80
C THR A 15 -27.96 -29.16 -12.94
N ALA A 16 -27.48 -28.24 -13.76
CA ALA A 16 -26.07 -27.88 -13.82
C ALA A 16 -25.73 -27.09 -12.55
N VAL A 17 -25.04 -27.73 -11.65
CA VAL A 17 -24.38 -27.06 -10.51
C VAL A 17 -23.16 -26.31 -11.08
N VAL A 18 -23.33 -25.02 -11.35
CA VAL A 18 -22.20 -24.12 -11.61
C VAL A 18 -21.48 -23.90 -10.29
N GLY A 19 -20.43 -24.68 -10.06
CA GLY A 19 -19.49 -24.46 -8.97
C GLY A 19 -18.78 -23.13 -9.18
N LEU A 20 -19.17 -22.12 -8.39
CA LEU A 20 -18.45 -20.85 -8.29
C LEU A 20 -17.11 -21.14 -7.59
N VAL A 21 -16.09 -21.46 -8.38
CA VAL A 21 -14.70 -21.49 -7.90
C VAL A 21 -14.31 -20.04 -7.65
N GLY A 22 -14.51 -19.59 -6.42
CA GLY A 22 -13.97 -18.34 -5.95
C GLY A 22 -12.45 -18.41 -6.03
N ALA A 23 -11.86 -17.81 -7.07
CA ALA A 23 -10.43 -17.60 -7.13
C ALA A 23 -10.04 -16.71 -5.95
N MET A 24 -9.54 -17.33 -4.86
CA MET A 24 -8.80 -16.63 -3.82
C MET A 24 -7.54 -16.06 -4.49
N LEU A 25 -7.62 -14.82 -4.95
CA LEU A 25 -6.45 -14.07 -5.36
C LEU A 25 -5.52 -14.01 -4.14
N PRO A 26 -4.27 -14.49 -4.26
CA PRO A 26 -3.31 -14.31 -3.18
C PRO A 26 -3.17 -12.80 -2.96
N GLY A 27 -3.60 -12.31 -1.80
CA GLY A 27 -3.43 -10.93 -1.41
C GLY A 27 -1.95 -10.58 -1.53
N LEU A 28 -1.63 -9.74 -2.52
CA LEU A 28 -0.28 -9.25 -2.74
C LEU A 28 0.21 -8.60 -1.44
N ALA A 29 1.38 -9.02 -1.01
CA ALA A 29 2.03 -8.52 0.19
C ALA A 29 2.42 -7.06 -0.02
N GLN A 30 1.52 -6.16 0.30
CA GLN A 30 1.81 -4.75 0.33
C GLN A 30 2.42 -4.44 1.70
N ALA A 31 3.71 -4.12 1.73
CA ALA A 31 4.30 -3.38 2.84
C ALA A 31 3.79 -1.93 2.72
N THR A 32 2.49 -1.77 2.92
CA THR A 32 1.83 -0.48 2.86
C THR A 32 1.71 0.08 4.27
N PRO A 33 1.54 1.39 4.42
CA PRO A 33 1.16 2.04 5.66
C PRO A 33 -0.06 1.39 6.37
N THR A 34 -0.89 0.67 5.63
CA THR A 34 -2.01 -0.12 6.14
C THR A 34 -1.57 -1.14 7.20
N LEU A 35 -0.45 -1.86 7.01
CA LEU A 35 0.04 -2.82 7.99
C LEU A 35 0.60 -2.13 9.25
N ALA A 36 1.21 -0.96 9.11
CA ALA A 36 1.63 -0.15 10.26
C ALA A 36 0.42 0.37 11.04
N ARG A 37 -0.69 0.71 10.38
CA ARG A 37 -1.96 1.06 11.04
C ARG A 37 -2.58 -0.15 11.75
N THR A 38 -2.48 -1.34 11.17
CA THR A 38 -2.91 -2.58 11.84
C THR A 38 -2.13 -2.81 13.12
N TYR A 39 -0.81 -2.56 13.11
CA TYR A 39 0.02 -2.59 14.32
C TYR A 39 -0.44 -1.53 15.34
N LYS A 40 -0.70 -0.29 14.88
CA LYS A 40 -1.23 0.77 15.73
C LYS A 40 -2.58 0.41 16.36
N SER A 41 -3.45 -0.27 15.63
CA SER A 41 -4.74 -0.74 16.17
C SER A 41 -4.56 -1.76 17.29
N GLU A 42 -3.51 -2.59 17.23
CA GLU A 42 -3.21 -3.59 18.26
C GLU A 42 -2.51 -2.98 19.49
N TYR A 43 -1.46 -2.16 19.25
CA TYR A 43 -0.56 -1.71 20.31
C TYR A 43 -0.68 -0.22 20.66
N GLY A 44 -1.55 0.53 19.98
CA GLY A 44 -1.84 1.93 20.28
C GLY A 44 -0.85 2.96 19.74
N TYR A 45 0.20 2.56 19.03
CA TYR A 45 1.19 3.48 18.44
C TYR A 45 1.67 2.99 17.06
N MET A 46 2.16 3.91 16.23
CA MET A 46 2.74 3.56 14.93
C MET A 46 4.15 2.97 15.13
N PRO A 47 4.43 1.76 14.59
CA PRO A 47 5.76 1.20 14.66
C PRO A 47 6.69 1.88 13.65
N SER A 48 8.00 1.77 13.86
CA SER A 48 8.97 1.95 12.78
C SER A 48 8.82 0.85 11.71
N CYS A 49 9.18 1.14 10.47
CA CYS A 49 9.26 0.10 9.43
C CYS A 49 10.25 -1.02 9.79
N ASN A 50 11.20 -0.75 10.67
CA ASN A 50 12.17 -1.72 11.17
C ASN A 50 11.55 -2.80 12.09
N ALA A 51 10.32 -2.62 12.58
CA ALA A 51 9.61 -3.71 13.25
C ALA A 51 9.50 -4.97 12.37
N CYS A 52 9.26 -4.78 11.06
CA CYS A 52 9.05 -5.88 10.11
C CYS A 52 10.13 -6.00 9.03
N HIS A 53 10.95 -4.97 8.83
CA HIS A 53 11.95 -4.89 7.76
C HIS A 53 13.35 -4.67 8.31
N SER A 54 14.36 -5.31 7.68
CA SER A 54 15.74 -5.26 8.16
C SER A 54 16.41 -3.90 8.00
N GLN A 55 15.97 -3.07 7.06
CA GLN A 55 16.55 -1.76 6.75
C GLN A 55 15.48 -0.70 6.37
N GLY A 56 14.34 -0.71 7.05
CA GLY A 56 13.24 0.17 6.75
C GLY A 56 12.29 -0.38 5.69
N GLY A 57 11.18 0.34 5.46
CA GLY A 57 10.13 -0.09 4.53
C GLY A 57 10.66 -0.35 3.13
N GLY A 58 10.17 -1.43 2.51
CA GLY A 58 10.61 -1.88 1.19
C GLY A 58 11.85 -2.78 1.17
N SER A 59 12.59 -2.91 2.27
CA SER A 59 13.68 -3.88 2.38
C SER A 59 13.16 -5.29 2.71
N THR A 60 14.06 -6.28 2.78
CA THR A 60 13.70 -7.66 3.16
C THR A 60 13.04 -7.71 4.53
N LEU A 61 12.09 -8.64 4.69
CA LEU A 61 11.48 -8.88 5.99
C LEU A 61 12.50 -9.49 6.97
N ASN A 62 12.53 -8.95 8.19
CA ASN A 62 13.22 -9.55 9.33
C ASN A 62 12.43 -10.75 9.90
N THR A 63 12.85 -11.35 10.99
CA THR A 63 12.22 -12.53 11.58
C THR A 63 10.76 -12.23 12.01
N TYR A 64 10.53 -11.12 12.72
CA TYR A 64 9.18 -10.69 13.11
C TYR A 64 8.27 -10.47 11.90
N GLY A 65 8.75 -9.75 10.89
CA GLY A 65 7.99 -9.52 9.66
C GLY A 65 7.67 -10.78 8.87
N LYS A 66 8.58 -11.77 8.87
CA LYS A 66 8.33 -13.10 8.27
C LYS A 66 7.25 -13.86 9.03
N SER A 67 7.32 -13.89 10.38
CA SER A 67 6.29 -14.49 11.24
C SER A 67 4.92 -13.84 11.05
N PHE A 68 4.85 -12.52 11.03
CA PHE A 68 3.63 -11.76 10.77
C PHE A 68 3.04 -12.08 9.38
N LYS A 69 3.89 -12.17 8.35
CA LYS A 69 3.47 -12.57 7.00
C LYS A 69 2.90 -13.98 6.98
N ALA A 70 3.56 -14.94 7.62
CA ALA A 70 3.10 -16.33 7.71
C ALA A 70 1.78 -16.46 8.47
N ALA A 71 1.55 -15.62 9.49
CA ALA A 71 0.33 -15.59 10.30
C ALA A 71 -0.89 -14.95 9.59
N GLY A 72 -0.71 -14.34 8.39
CA GLY A 72 -1.82 -13.85 7.56
C GLY A 72 -1.84 -12.33 7.32
N LYS A 73 -0.89 -11.55 7.86
CA LYS A 73 -0.76 -10.08 7.65
C LYS A 73 -2.04 -9.28 7.95
N ASN A 74 -2.70 -9.60 9.05
CA ASN A 74 -3.92 -8.94 9.50
C ASN A 74 -3.88 -8.74 11.03
N LEU A 75 -4.90 -8.13 11.61
CA LEU A 75 -4.96 -7.86 13.04
C LEU A 75 -4.79 -9.15 13.88
N ALA A 76 -5.46 -10.24 13.49
CA ALA A 76 -5.38 -11.52 14.21
C ALA A 76 -3.98 -12.17 14.13
N ALA A 77 -3.12 -11.74 13.19
CA ALA A 77 -1.76 -12.26 13.09
C ALA A 77 -0.92 -11.89 14.33
N PHE A 78 -1.16 -10.73 14.94
CA PHE A 78 -0.43 -10.31 16.15
C PHE A 78 -0.65 -11.26 17.31
N SER A 79 -1.90 -11.67 17.58
CA SER A 79 -2.20 -12.66 18.62
C SER A 79 -1.54 -14.01 18.35
N LYS A 80 -1.43 -14.43 17.08
CA LYS A 80 -0.79 -15.71 16.70
C LYS A 80 0.72 -15.72 16.92
N ILE A 81 1.38 -14.56 16.84
CA ILE A 81 2.82 -14.45 17.04
C ILE A 81 3.20 -13.84 18.39
N ALA A 82 2.21 -13.54 19.23
CA ALA A 82 2.39 -12.80 20.48
C ALA A 82 3.40 -13.45 21.44
N SER A 83 3.35 -14.78 21.58
CA SER A 83 4.23 -15.56 22.46
C SER A 83 5.57 -15.94 21.83
N GLN A 84 5.81 -15.62 20.55
CA GLN A 84 7.10 -15.85 19.92
C GLN A 84 8.12 -14.82 20.40
N ASP A 85 9.37 -15.21 20.42
CA ASP A 85 10.55 -14.35 20.56
C ASP A 85 11.24 -14.30 19.18
N SER A 86 11.07 -13.19 18.46
CA SER A 86 11.47 -13.11 17.06
C SER A 86 12.95 -12.80 16.87
N ASP A 87 13.60 -12.18 17.82
CA ASP A 87 15.02 -11.78 17.74
C ASP A 87 15.94 -12.57 18.69
N GLY A 88 15.35 -13.36 19.63
CA GLY A 88 16.09 -14.25 20.50
C GLY A 88 16.70 -13.54 21.71
N ASP A 89 16.06 -12.50 22.22
CA ASP A 89 16.53 -11.74 23.38
C ASP A 89 15.92 -12.19 24.72
N GLY A 90 14.94 -13.12 24.68
CA GLY A 90 14.24 -13.68 25.84
C GLY A 90 12.92 -12.98 26.16
N PHE A 91 12.53 -11.93 25.43
CA PHE A 91 11.21 -11.29 25.56
C PHE A 91 10.28 -11.72 24.43
N THR A 92 8.98 -11.78 24.72
CA THR A 92 8.00 -12.12 23.68
C THR A 92 7.67 -10.90 22.83
N ASN A 93 7.29 -11.15 21.56
CA ASN A 93 6.88 -10.08 20.64
C ASN A 93 5.81 -9.15 21.23
N SER A 94 4.83 -9.71 21.98
CA SER A 94 3.79 -8.91 22.62
C SER A 94 4.33 -8.07 23.79
N ALA A 95 5.22 -8.61 24.60
CA ALA A 95 5.82 -7.88 25.71
C ALA A 95 6.65 -6.70 25.20
N GLU A 96 7.45 -6.93 24.15
CA GLU A 96 8.24 -5.89 23.51
C GLU A 96 7.37 -4.82 22.85
N SER A 97 6.40 -5.24 22.03
CA SER A 97 5.49 -4.29 21.37
C SER A 97 4.72 -3.45 22.39
N ALA A 98 4.23 -4.03 23.49
CA ALA A 98 3.57 -3.29 24.57
C ALA A 98 4.50 -2.31 25.27
N ALA A 99 5.76 -2.68 25.47
CA ALA A 99 6.79 -1.83 26.08
C ALA A 99 7.41 -0.79 25.11
N LYS A 100 6.99 -0.79 23.85
CA LYS A 100 7.55 0.04 22.78
C LYS A 100 9.03 -0.26 22.50
N SER A 101 9.48 -1.50 22.74
CA SER A 101 10.74 -2.01 22.20
C SER A 101 10.53 -2.67 20.84
N ASN A 102 11.60 -2.91 20.10
CA ASN A 102 11.54 -3.43 18.74
C ASN A 102 11.59 -4.96 18.73
N PRO A 103 10.52 -5.69 18.42
CA PRO A 103 10.46 -7.15 18.49
C PRO A 103 11.32 -7.86 17.43
N SER A 104 12.20 -7.13 16.76
CA SER A 104 13.11 -7.67 15.75
C SER A 104 14.57 -7.28 15.97
N ASP A 105 14.88 -6.62 17.10
CA ASP A 105 16.22 -6.16 17.42
C ASP A 105 16.54 -6.47 18.88
N LYS A 106 17.30 -7.53 19.12
CA LYS A 106 17.69 -8.01 20.46
C LYS A 106 18.43 -7.00 21.34
N LEU A 107 18.84 -5.85 20.79
CA LEU A 107 19.41 -4.75 21.55
C LEU A 107 18.33 -3.78 22.07
N SER A 108 17.11 -3.90 21.58
CA SER A 108 15.94 -3.09 21.94
C SER A 108 15.02 -3.92 22.85
N THR A 109 15.26 -3.89 24.14
CA THR A 109 14.49 -4.65 25.13
C THR A 109 13.43 -3.80 25.81
N PRO A 110 12.43 -4.38 26.52
CA PRO A 110 11.44 -3.63 27.30
C PRO A 110 12.03 -2.63 28.29
N SER A 111 13.19 -2.94 28.88
CA SER A 111 13.91 -2.04 29.80
C SER A 111 14.79 -1.03 29.10
N LYS A 112 15.14 -1.26 27.82
CA LYS A 112 16.02 -0.42 27.02
C LYS A 112 15.51 -0.35 25.57
N PRO A 113 14.37 0.30 25.31
CA PRO A 113 13.74 0.25 23.99
C PRO A 113 14.52 0.95 22.87
N GLY A 114 15.46 1.84 23.19
CA GLY A 114 16.22 2.57 22.19
C GLY A 114 15.38 3.63 21.47
N ASN A 115 15.92 4.16 20.36
CA ASN A 115 15.27 5.20 19.55
C ASN A 115 14.75 4.65 18.21
N TRP A 116 14.19 3.44 18.21
CA TRP A 116 13.73 2.80 16.97
C TRP A 116 12.42 3.37 16.43
N LEU A 117 11.65 4.09 17.24
CA LEU A 117 10.41 4.78 16.87
C LEU A 117 10.64 6.16 16.27
N ASP A 118 11.87 6.52 15.94
CA ASP A 118 12.20 7.78 15.29
C ASP A 118 11.37 7.95 14.00
N MET A 119 10.78 9.14 13.86
CA MET A 119 9.95 9.51 12.69
C MET A 119 10.71 9.34 11.37
N ALA A 120 12.03 9.53 11.36
CA ALA A 120 12.85 9.31 10.16
C ALA A 120 12.80 7.85 9.68
N SER A 121 12.63 6.89 10.59
CA SER A 121 12.52 5.47 10.25
C SER A 121 11.16 5.10 9.63
N LEU A 122 10.13 5.93 9.79
CA LEU A 122 8.83 5.77 9.14
C LEU A 122 8.87 6.14 7.65
N ILE A 123 9.89 6.88 7.22
CA ILE A 123 10.01 7.32 5.84
C ILE A 123 10.79 6.27 5.04
N PRO A 124 10.21 5.65 4.01
CA PRO A 124 10.90 4.68 3.17
C PRO A 124 12.21 5.25 2.60
N ARG A 125 13.24 4.41 2.52
CA ARG A 125 14.56 4.79 1.99
C ARG A 125 14.44 5.39 0.59
N GLU A 126 13.60 4.83 -0.24
CA GLU A 126 13.36 5.26 -1.63
C GLU A 126 12.73 6.65 -1.68
N VAL A 127 11.85 6.97 -0.73
CA VAL A 127 11.27 8.31 -0.56
C VAL A 127 12.35 9.29 -0.13
N ARG A 128 13.16 8.95 0.88
CA ARG A 128 14.28 9.80 1.35
C ARG A 128 15.30 10.06 0.25
N ALA A 129 15.57 9.06 -0.60
CA ALA A 129 16.51 9.21 -1.71
C ALA A 129 16.06 10.25 -2.76
N LYS A 130 14.75 10.56 -2.84
CA LYS A 130 14.23 11.61 -3.73
C LYS A 130 14.46 13.03 -3.17
N PHE A 131 14.73 13.16 -1.87
CA PHE A 131 14.92 14.42 -1.18
C PHE A 131 16.17 14.37 -0.29
N PRO A 132 17.37 14.25 -0.87
CA PRO A 132 18.59 13.91 -0.12
C PRO A 132 19.02 14.97 0.89
N LYS A 133 18.55 16.22 0.75
CA LYS A 133 18.86 17.32 1.67
C LYS A 133 17.85 17.48 2.80
N VAL A 134 16.73 16.75 2.75
CA VAL A 134 15.64 16.87 3.71
C VAL A 134 15.91 15.97 4.91
N LEU A 135 15.92 16.55 6.09
CA LEU A 135 16.09 15.86 7.37
C LEU A 135 14.76 15.69 8.13
N THR A 136 13.78 16.56 7.86
CA THR A 136 12.52 16.61 8.59
C THR A 136 11.36 16.22 7.68
N TRP A 137 10.48 15.38 8.20
CA TRP A 137 9.36 14.80 7.45
C TRP A 137 8.07 14.86 8.25
N LEU A 138 6.96 15.06 7.56
CA LEU A 138 5.61 14.93 8.09
C LEU A 138 4.85 13.85 7.31
N PRO A 139 4.78 12.60 7.81
CA PRO A 139 3.89 11.60 7.24
C PRO A 139 2.45 11.95 7.60
N LYS A 140 1.56 11.98 6.60
CA LYS A 140 0.14 12.27 6.77
C LYS A 140 -0.70 11.13 6.20
N ASP A 141 -1.57 10.56 7.02
CA ASP A 141 -2.51 9.55 6.56
C ASP A 141 -3.57 10.17 5.64
N ALA A 142 -3.73 9.59 4.47
CA ALA A 142 -4.73 9.96 3.47
C ALA A 142 -5.94 9.03 3.56
N LEU A 143 -6.65 9.09 4.70
CA LEU A 143 -7.95 8.42 4.84
C LEU A 143 -8.99 9.16 4.02
N LEU A 144 -9.68 8.47 3.11
CA LEU A 144 -10.62 9.08 2.17
C LEU A 144 -12.03 9.10 2.75
N THR A 145 -12.62 10.28 2.78
CA THR A 145 -14.04 10.48 3.07
C THR A 145 -14.89 10.34 1.80
N SER A 146 -16.21 10.23 1.94
CA SER A 146 -17.12 10.24 0.78
C SER A 146 -17.00 11.54 -0.03
N ALA A 147 -16.74 12.67 0.62
CA ALA A 147 -16.52 13.96 -0.03
C ALA A 147 -15.21 13.96 -0.85
N ASP A 148 -14.12 13.40 -0.30
CA ASP A 148 -12.85 13.23 -1.03
C ASP A 148 -13.04 12.38 -2.30
N ILE A 149 -13.80 11.30 -2.20
CA ILE A 149 -14.08 10.39 -3.32
C ILE A 149 -14.91 11.11 -4.41
N ALA A 150 -15.94 11.86 -4.00
CA ALA A 150 -16.75 12.66 -4.93
C ALA A 150 -15.91 13.75 -5.63
N ALA A 151 -15.06 14.45 -4.89
CA ALA A 151 -14.16 15.46 -5.43
C ALA A 151 -13.12 14.86 -6.40
N ALA A 152 -12.56 13.70 -6.09
CA ALA A 152 -11.65 12.98 -7.00
C ALA A 152 -12.35 12.57 -8.30
N LYS A 153 -13.63 12.14 -8.22
CA LYS A 153 -14.43 11.82 -9.40
C LYS A 153 -14.63 13.05 -10.31
N ALA A 154 -14.87 14.21 -9.75
CA ALA A 154 -14.96 15.46 -10.51
C ALA A 154 -13.64 15.84 -11.22
N LEU A 155 -12.49 15.36 -10.71
CA LEU A 155 -11.18 15.49 -11.34
C LEU A 155 -10.86 14.38 -12.36
N GLY A 156 -11.82 13.49 -12.64
CA GLY A 156 -11.65 12.38 -13.56
C GLY A 156 -10.87 11.19 -12.99
N ALA A 157 -10.82 11.05 -11.67
CA ALA A 157 -10.17 9.93 -11.00
C ALA A 157 -11.19 9.11 -10.19
N THR A 158 -11.06 7.79 -10.21
CA THR A 158 -11.93 6.87 -9.45
C THR A 158 -11.17 6.37 -8.24
N LEU A 159 -11.48 6.94 -7.05
CA LEU A 159 -10.94 6.50 -5.77
C LEU A 159 -12.00 5.71 -4.98
N LYS A 160 -11.52 4.82 -4.11
CA LYS A 160 -12.31 4.05 -3.15
C LYS A 160 -11.80 4.35 -1.74
N ALA A 161 -12.60 4.07 -0.72
CA ALA A 161 -12.15 4.20 0.68
C ALA A 161 -10.92 3.33 0.98
N SER A 162 -10.78 2.17 0.28
CA SER A 162 -9.62 1.28 0.40
C SER A 162 -8.33 1.82 -0.26
N ASP A 163 -8.41 2.90 -1.04
CA ASP A 163 -7.24 3.51 -1.69
C ASP A 163 -6.50 4.48 -0.74
N GLU A 164 -6.81 4.42 0.55
CA GLU A 164 -6.07 5.14 1.58
C GLU A 164 -4.56 4.89 1.50
N ASN A 165 -3.77 5.92 1.83
CA ASN A 165 -2.32 5.86 1.71
C ASN A 165 -1.64 6.75 2.76
N THR A 166 -0.31 6.73 2.81
CA THR A 166 0.47 7.71 3.56
C THR A 166 1.16 8.66 2.60
N ILE A 167 0.91 9.94 2.77
CA ILE A 167 1.58 11.02 2.06
C ILE A 167 2.82 11.41 2.87
N TYR A 168 4.00 11.34 2.27
CA TYR A 168 5.24 11.76 2.87
C TYR A 168 5.52 13.21 2.47
N ILE A 169 5.54 14.12 3.42
CA ILE A 169 5.74 15.55 3.19
C ILE A 169 7.14 15.94 3.68
N PRO A 170 8.10 16.19 2.76
CA PRO A 170 9.42 16.70 3.12
C PRO A 170 9.32 18.15 3.58
N LEU A 171 10.01 18.49 4.67
CA LEU A 171 10.04 19.83 5.24
C LEU A 171 11.45 20.41 5.21
N GLU A 172 11.59 21.64 4.71
CA GLU A 172 12.77 22.46 4.86
C GLU A 172 12.37 23.74 5.61
N ASN A 173 13.09 24.06 6.68
CA ASN A 173 12.73 25.19 7.56
C ASN A 173 11.24 25.17 7.97
N GLN A 174 10.73 23.98 8.34
CA GLN A 174 9.35 23.72 8.74
C GLN A 174 8.29 23.99 7.64
N ARG A 175 8.70 24.18 6.38
CA ARG A 175 7.80 24.40 5.25
C ARG A 175 7.81 23.20 4.30
N PRO A 176 6.65 22.76 3.81
CA PRO A 176 6.59 21.73 2.79
C PRO A 176 7.34 22.17 1.51
N VAL A 177 8.21 21.30 1.00
CA VAL A 177 8.91 21.52 -0.29
C VAL A 177 8.39 20.62 -1.39
N GLY A 178 7.49 19.70 -1.05
CA GLY A 178 6.85 18.81 -2.00
C GLY A 178 6.10 17.70 -1.28
N THR A 179 5.79 16.64 -2.01
CA THR A 179 5.22 15.41 -1.47
C THR A 179 5.85 14.19 -2.13
N ALA A 180 5.75 13.03 -1.47
CA ALA A 180 5.99 11.75 -2.09
C ALA A 180 4.87 10.78 -1.72
N LEU A 181 4.51 9.92 -2.66
CA LEU A 181 3.50 8.89 -2.51
C LEU A 181 3.95 7.60 -3.19
N ILE A 182 3.82 6.47 -2.49
CA ILE A 182 4.00 5.14 -3.06
C ILE A 182 2.60 4.57 -3.30
N PHE A 183 2.31 4.11 -4.52
CA PHE A 183 0.99 3.62 -4.88
C PHE A 183 1.07 2.46 -5.88
N PRO A 184 0.05 1.58 -5.89
CA PRO A 184 -0.01 0.47 -6.82
C PRO A 184 -0.46 0.92 -8.21
N ALA A 185 0.05 0.24 -9.23
CA ALA A 185 -0.52 0.17 -10.55
C ALA A 185 -0.74 -1.29 -10.92
N SER A 186 -1.78 -1.59 -11.71
CA SER A 186 -2.10 -2.96 -12.10
C SER A 186 -2.35 -3.06 -13.59
N TYR A 187 -1.73 -4.06 -14.23
CA TYR A 187 -1.92 -4.37 -15.65
C TYR A 187 -1.96 -5.88 -15.85
N GLN A 188 -2.94 -6.39 -16.59
CA GLN A 188 -3.14 -7.83 -16.85
C GLN A 188 -3.10 -8.69 -15.56
N GLY A 189 -3.77 -8.23 -14.50
CA GLY A 189 -3.84 -8.93 -13.21
C GLY A 189 -2.54 -8.90 -12.39
N LYS A 190 -1.49 -8.25 -12.87
CA LYS A 190 -0.20 -8.09 -12.17
C LYS A 190 -0.10 -6.71 -11.57
N THR A 191 0.29 -6.63 -10.30
CA THR A 191 0.47 -5.36 -9.58
C THR A 191 1.96 -5.05 -9.42
N PHE A 192 2.30 -3.79 -9.62
CA PHE A 192 3.62 -3.21 -9.38
C PHE A 192 3.46 -1.86 -8.67
N PHE A 193 4.54 -1.33 -8.10
CA PHE A 193 4.49 -0.12 -7.30
C PHE A 193 5.28 1.01 -7.95
N LEU A 194 4.68 2.20 -7.86
CA LEU A 194 5.24 3.44 -8.33
C LEU A 194 5.52 4.37 -7.15
N LEU A 195 6.56 5.17 -7.28
CA LEU A 195 6.86 6.30 -6.41
C LEU A 195 6.71 7.58 -7.23
N MET A 196 5.80 8.44 -6.82
CA MET A 196 5.62 9.78 -7.37
C MET A 196 6.09 10.82 -6.37
N THR A 197 6.78 11.83 -6.87
CA THR A 197 7.08 13.05 -6.12
C THR A 197 6.45 14.25 -6.80
N THR A 198 6.09 15.25 -5.99
CA THR A 198 5.57 16.53 -6.49
C THR A 198 6.32 17.69 -5.86
N ASP A 199 6.21 18.86 -6.44
CA ASP A 199 6.53 20.11 -5.80
C ASP A 199 5.44 20.53 -4.78
N ARG A 200 5.61 21.67 -4.15
CA ARG A 200 4.66 22.24 -3.18
C ARG A 200 3.30 22.64 -3.78
N MET A 201 3.22 22.78 -5.10
CA MET A 201 2.00 23.10 -5.84
C MET A 201 1.28 21.84 -6.35
N LEU A 202 1.80 20.65 -6.00
CA LEU A 202 1.34 19.35 -6.45
C LEU A 202 1.54 19.11 -7.95
N ALA A 203 2.46 19.85 -8.61
CA ALA A 203 2.94 19.48 -9.93
C ALA A 203 3.94 18.32 -9.80
N ILE A 204 3.81 17.33 -10.65
CA ILE A 204 4.63 16.11 -10.60
C ILE A 204 6.08 16.46 -10.93
N SER A 205 6.99 16.14 -10.02
CA SER A 205 8.43 16.30 -10.21
C SER A 205 9.07 15.03 -10.78
N SER A 206 8.58 13.85 -10.37
CA SER A 206 9.01 12.57 -10.92
C SER A 206 8.00 11.47 -10.67
N VAL A 207 7.98 10.48 -11.57
CA VAL A 207 7.35 9.17 -11.34
C VAL A 207 8.39 8.11 -11.69
N SER A 208 8.51 7.09 -10.85
CA SER A 208 9.46 5.99 -11.07
C SER A 208 8.90 4.67 -10.56
N VAL A 209 9.35 3.57 -11.14
CA VAL A 209 9.00 2.22 -10.66
C VAL A 209 9.79 1.92 -9.41
N LEU A 210 9.09 1.50 -8.37
CA LEU A 210 9.70 1.11 -7.09
C LEU A 210 9.89 -0.41 -7.02
N HIS A 211 8.82 -1.17 -7.25
CA HIS A 211 8.83 -2.63 -7.26
C HIS A 211 8.02 -3.13 -8.46
N ALA A 212 8.62 -3.91 -9.32
CA ALA A 212 7.99 -4.44 -10.53
C ALA A 212 8.38 -5.90 -10.82
N ASP A 213 8.57 -6.71 -9.78
CA ASP A 213 8.98 -8.11 -9.95
C ASP A 213 7.91 -8.91 -10.73
N ALA A 214 6.63 -8.58 -10.51
CA ALA A 214 5.52 -9.16 -11.26
C ALA A 214 5.36 -8.57 -12.69
N MET A 215 5.93 -7.39 -12.97
CA MET A 215 5.82 -6.67 -14.25
C MET A 215 7.13 -5.93 -14.58
N PRO A 216 8.22 -6.66 -14.93
CA PRO A 216 9.52 -6.03 -15.20
C PRO A 216 9.50 -5.00 -16.33
N SER A 217 8.62 -5.19 -17.34
CA SER A 217 8.44 -4.26 -18.46
C SER A 217 8.02 -2.85 -18.04
N ALA A 218 7.42 -2.69 -16.85
CA ALA A 218 7.06 -1.37 -16.33
C ALA A 218 8.32 -0.48 -16.14
N LYS A 219 9.48 -1.06 -15.83
CA LYS A 219 10.75 -0.32 -15.69
C LYS A 219 11.22 0.32 -16.98
N SER A 220 10.84 -0.24 -18.13
CA SER A 220 11.26 0.21 -19.46
C SER A 220 10.27 1.18 -20.12
N SER A 221 9.14 1.49 -19.47
CA SER A 221 8.17 2.44 -20.02
C SER A 221 8.75 3.84 -20.14
N LYS A 222 8.53 4.48 -21.28
CA LYS A 222 8.99 5.85 -21.55
C LYS A 222 7.98 6.91 -21.11
N ILE A 223 6.80 6.48 -20.60
CA ILE A 223 5.71 7.41 -20.27
C ILE A 223 6.04 8.31 -19.07
N PHE A 224 6.97 7.91 -18.21
CA PHE A 224 7.24 8.61 -16.94
C PHE A 224 7.65 10.07 -17.13
N SER A 225 8.39 10.39 -18.18
CA SER A 225 8.80 11.76 -18.48
C SER A 225 7.63 12.67 -18.87
N SER A 226 6.55 12.11 -19.45
CA SER A 226 5.38 12.88 -19.85
C SER A 226 4.56 13.42 -18.68
N PHE A 227 4.76 12.89 -17.47
CA PHE A 227 4.05 13.36 -16.28
C PHE A 227 4.69 14.59 -15.62
N VAL A 228 5.97 14.84 -15.89
CA VAL A 228 6.71 15.92 -15.22
C VAL A 228 6.07 17.29 -15.53
N GLY A 229 5.87 18.09 -14.50
CA GLY A 229 5.19 19.39 -14.56
C GLY A 229 3.67 19.31 -14.60
N GLN A 230 3.07 18.13 -14.77
CA GLN A 230 1.62 17.98 -14.80
C GLN A 230 1.01 17.96 -13.38
N THR A 231 -0.23 18.39 -13.30
CA THR A 231 -1.07 18.33 -12.09
C THR A 231 -2.25 17.40 -12.35
N VAL A 232 -3.02 17.09 -11.30
CA VAL A 232 -4.26 16.31 -11.47
C VAL A 232 -5.21 16.90 -12.51
N LYS A 233 -5.22 18.23 -12.68
CA LYS A 233 -6.12 18.91 -13.65
C LYS A 233 -5.65 18.77 -15.09
N THR A 234 -4.34 18.67 -15.32
CA THR A 234 -3.75 18.58 -16.67
C THR A 234 -3.47 17.14 -17.11
N LEU A 235 -3.37 16.19 -16.18
CA LEU A 235 -3.22 14.79 -16.51
C LEU A 235 -4.42 14.26 -17.31
N PRO A 236 -4.21 13.54 -18.41
CA PRO A 236 -5.29 12.95 -19.19
C PRO A 236 -6.03 11.85 -18.40
N THR A 237 -7.29 11.65 -18.73
CA THR A 237 -8.00 10.44 -18.33
C THR A 237 -7.54 9.30 -19.23
N SER A 238 -7.15 8.19 -18.63
CA SER A 238 -6.62 7.01 -19.32
C SER A 238 -7.35 5.75 -18.84
N ASN A 239 -7.24 4.68 -19.62
CA ASN A 239 -7.73 3.36 -19.26
C ASN A 239 -6.57 2.36 -19.18
N ALA A 240 -6.79 1.20 -18.59
CA ALA A 240 -5.79 0.17 -18.40
C ALA A 240 -5.68 -0.83 -19.58
N SER A 241 -6.02 -0.43 -20.79
CA SER A 241 -5.92 -1.30 -21.98
C SER A 241 -4.48 -1.58 -22.41
N THR A 242 -3.56 -0.68 -22.05
CA THR A 242 -2.11 -0.83 -22.25
C THR A 242 -1.37 -0.65 -20.93
N LEU A 243 -0.10 -1.07 -20.87
CA LEU A 243 0.73 -0.84 -19.69
C LEU A 243 0.87 0.66 -19.39
N ASP A 244 1.14 1.47 -20.40
CA ASP A 244 1.26 2.94 -20.26
C ASP A 244 -0.06 3.58 -19.84
N GLY A 245 -1.19 3.07 -20.36
CA GLY A 245 -2.52 3.49 -19.93
C GLY A 245 -2.80 3.16 -18.46
N ALA A 246 -2.40 1.96 -18.00
CA ALA A 246 -2.52 1.56 -16.61
C ALA A 246 -1.66 2.42 -15.67
N ILE A 247 -0.43 2.74 -16.08
CA ILE A 247 0.46 3.66 -15.36
C ILE A 247 -0.18 5.06 -15.30
N SER A 248 -0.66 5.59 -16.41
CA SER A 248 -1.30 6.91 -16.47
C SER A 248 -2.53 7.00 -15.57
N MET A 249 -3.37 5.96 -15.59
CA MET A 249 -4.54 5.89 -14.71
C MET A 249 -4.13 5.89 -13.22
N ALA A 250 -3.14 5.11 -12.84
CA ALA A 250 -2.64 5.06 -11.48
C ALA A 250 -2.04 6.41 -11.03
N VAL A 251 -1.27 7.07 -11.90
CA VAL A 251 -0.70 8.42 -11.64
C VAL A 251 -1.81 9.45 -11.48
N LYS A 252 -2.86 9.41 -12.31
CA LYS A 252 -4.04 10.29 -12.17
C LYS A 252 -4.74 10.09 -10.83
N GLN A 253 -4.96 8.83 -10.41
CA GLN A 253 -5.58 8.50 -9.13
C GLN A 253 -4.72 8.97 -7.95
N ALA A 254 -3.42 8.73 -7.98
CA ALA A 254 -2.48 9.19 -6.96
C ALA A 254 -2.44 10.73 -6.86
N SER A 255 -2.44 11.42 -7.99
CA SER A 255 -2.48 12.90 -8.03
C SER A 255 -3.81 13.44 -7.48
N ALA A 256 -4.93 12.78 -7.76
CA ALA A 256 -6.23 13.15 -7.22
C ALA A 256 -6.27 12.96 -5.70
N LEU A 257 -5.73 11.84 -5.19
CA LEU A 257 -5.62 11.60 -3.75
C LEU A 257 -4.81 12.69 -3.06
N LEU A 258 -3.65 13.07 -3.60
CA LEU A 258 -2.86 14.18 -3.06
C LEU A 258 -3.66 15.49 -3.05
N TYR A 259 -4.36 15.79 -4.14
CA TYR A 259 -5.11 17.03 -4.29
C TYR A 259 -6.24 17.14 -3.25
N VAL A 260 -7.10 16.11 -3.14
CA VAL A 260 -8.25 16.15 -2.23
C VAL A 260 -7.82 16.14 -0.75
N ARG A 261 -6.66 15.53 -0.44
CA ARG A 261 -6.16 15.46 0.95
C ARG A 261 -5.30 16.66 1.38
N LEU A 262 -4.75 17.43 0.45
CA LEU A 262 -3.83 18.53 0.75
C LEU A 262 -4.36 19.91 0.33
N LYS A 263 -5.19 19.99 -0.71
CA LYS A 263 -5.77 21.25 -1.19
C LYS A 263 -7.25 21.45 -0.75
N GLY A 264 -7.86 20.40 -0.20
CA GLY A 264 -9.28 20.36 0.15
C GLY A 264 -10.15 19.84 -0.99
N ALA A 265 -11.30 19.31 -0.63
CA ALA A 265 -12.33 18.86 -1.54
C ALA A 265 -13.31 20.00 -1.84
#